data_5e10465f6d54a825a372949a3bd45e4c
#
_entry.id   5e10465f6d54a825a372949a3bd45e4c
#
_cell.length_a   1.000
_cell.length_b   1.000
_cell.length_c   1.000
_cell.angle_alpha   90.00
_cell.angle_beta   90.00
_cell.angle_gamma   90.00
#
_symmetry.space_group_name_H-M   'P 1'
#
loop_
_entity.id
_entity.type
_entity.pdbx_description
1 polymer ?
#
loop_
_entity_poly.entity_id
_entity_poly.type
_entity_poly.pdbx_seq_one_letter_code
_entity_poly.pdbx_strand_id
1 'polypeptide(L)'
;ISLQDRLHAAPRWMICAPEYNGSIPPVLSNAIAWLSVLDDDFRSLFNGRPIAIGTHSGGGGMEVLVSMRIQLTHLGAEVIGRQLLSNFSKPAKDESIDDVVKRLLQRQPLAL
;
A
#
# COMPACT_ATOMS: atom_id res chain seq x y z
N ILE A 1 -18.08 -12.52 -4.55
CA ILE A 1 -17.52 -11.66 -3.47
C ILE A 1 -16.85 -10.46 -4.10
N SER A 2 -17.22 -9.26 -3.68
CA SER A 2 -16.66 -8.03 -4.19
C SER A 2 -15.22 -7.81 -3.72
N LEU A 3 -14.49 -6.91 -4.40
CA LEU A 3 -13.16 -6.50 -3.96
C LEU A 3 -13.20 -5.91 -2.55
N GLN A 4 -14.21 -5.07 -2.27
CA GLN A 4 -14.39 -4.47 -0.95
C GLN A 4 -14.50 -5.54 0.15
N ASP A 5 -15.31 -6.57 -0.09
CA ASP A 5 -15.48 -7.66 0.90
C ASP A 5 -14.18 -8.40 1.15
N ARG A 6 -13.43 -8.67 0.10
CA ARG A 6 -12.13 -9.35 0.22
C ARG A 6 -11.13 -8.52 1.00
N LEU A 7 -11.10 -7.22 0.76
CA LEU A 7 -10.19 -6.31 1.45
C LEU A 7 -10.58 -6.16 2.92
N HIS A 8 -11.88 -6.07 3.23
CA HIS A 8 -12.36 -6.03 4.62
C HIS A 8 -11.95 -7.28 5.40
N ALA A 9 -11.98 -8.44 4.75
CA ALA A 9 -11.64 -9.71 5.39
C ALA A 9 -10.15 -9.83 5.72
N ALA A 10 -9.28 -9.08 5.05
CA ALA A 10 -7.83 -9.12 5.26
C ALA A 10 -7.42 -8.02 6.25
N PRO A 11 -6.93 -8.37 7.46
CA PRO A 11 -6.59 -7.37 8.47
C PRO A 11 -5.37 -6.53 8.10
N ARG A 12 -4.52 -7.03 7.21
CA ARG A 12 -3.29 -6.37 6.77
C ARG A 12 -3.18 -6.49 5.26
N TRP A 13 -2.62 -5.45 4.62
CA TRP A 13 -2.40 -5.48 3.18
C TRP A 13 -0.96 -5.18 2.83
N MET A 14 -0.55 -5.71 1.69
CA MET A 14 0.66 -5.26 1.01
C MET A 14 0.26 -4.78 -0.39
N ILE A 15 0.61 -3.54 -0.70
CA ILE A 15 0.31 -2.95 -2.01
C ILE A 15 1.62 -2.77 -2.76
N CYS A 16 1.73 -3.46 -3.89
CA CYS A 16 2.85 -3.33 -4.80
C CYS A 16 2.35 -2.74 -6.11
N ALA A 17 2.98 -1.68 -6.57
CA ALA A 17 2.57 -0.99 -7.78
C ALA A 17 3.79 -0.50 -8.57
N PRO A 18 3.73 -0.54 -9.91
CA PRO A 18 4.78 0.07 -10.72
C PRO A 18 4.69 1.60 -10.66
N GLU A 19 5.80 2.26 -11.02
CA GLU A 19 5.81 3.71 -11.15
C GLU A 19 5.46 4.10 -12.58
N TYR A 20 4.46 4.95 -12.73
CA TYR A 20 4.01 5.49 -14.02
C TYR A 20 4.24 7.00 -14.00
N ASN A 21 5.23 7.47 -14.77
CA ASN A 21 5.56 8.90 -14.85
C ASN A 21 5.77 9.53 -13.47
N GLY A 22 6.50 8.85 -12.60
CA GLY A 22 6.80 9.33 -11.25
C GLY A 22 5.63 9.26 -10.27
N SER A 23 4.59 8.48 -10.56
CA SER A 23 3.41 8.44 -9.71
C SER A 23 2.73 7.09 -9.71
N ILE A 24 1.58 7.04 -9.03
CA ILE A 24 0.73 5.86 -8.89
C ILE A 24 0.09 5.52 -10.23
N PRO A 25 0.02 4.23 -10.62
CA PRO A 25 -0.69 3.83 -11.84
C PRO A 25 -2.16 4.22 -11.77
N PRO A 26 -2.77 4.62 -12.91
CA PRO A 26 -4.18 5.00 -12.92
C PRO A 26 -5.13 3.94 -12.38
N VAL A 27 -4.84 2.66 -12.63
CA VAL A 27 -5.68 1.56 -12.14
C VAL A 27 -5.73 1.52 -10.61
N LEU A 28 -4.61 1.76 -9.95
CA LEU A 28 -4.57 1.79 -8.48
C LEU A 28 -5.29 3.02 -7.94
N SER A 29 -5.01 4.18 -8.50
CA SER A 29 -5.65 5.44 -8.11
C SER A 29 -7.18 5.35 -8.28
N ASN A 30 -7.63 4.78 -9.39
CA ASN A 30 -9.05 4.56 -9.67
C ASN A 30 -9.68 3.59 -8.66
N ALA A 31 -9.00 2.49 -8.35
CA ALA A 31 -9.49 1.52 -7.38
C ALA A 31 -9.65 2.14 -5.98
N ILE A 32 -8.67 2.92 -5.54
CA ILE A 32 -8.74 3.60 -4.25
C ILE A 32 -9.90 4.61 -4.24
N ALA A 33 -10.07 5.35 -5.32
CA ALA A 33 -11.17 6.31 -5.43
C ALA A 33 -12.54 5.64 -5.29
N TRP A 34 -12.76 4.52 -5.97
CA TRP A 34 -14.01 3.77 -5.86
C TRP A 34 -14.21 3.18 -4.47
N LEU A 35 -13.15 2.59 -3.89
CA LEU A 35 -13.22 1.98 -2.56
C LEU A 35 -13.56 3.01 -1.47
N SER A 36 -13.11 4.25 -1.63
CA SER A 36 -13.39 5.29 -0.64
C SER A 36 -14.79 5.87 -0.72
N VAL A 37 -15.56 5.62 -1.78
CA VAL A 37 -16.94 6.12 -1.90
C VAL A 37 -18.01 5.05 -1.65
N LEU A 38 -17.62 3.82 -1.36
CA LEU A 38 -18.55 2.72 -1.15
C LEU A 38 -19.23 2.74 0.23
N ASP A 39 -18.61 3.39 1.20
CA ASP A 39 -19.12 3.53 2.56
C ASP A 39 -19.41 5.00 2.88
N ASP A 40 -20.20 5.25 3.93
CA ASP A 40 -20.51 6.59 4.40
C ASP A 40 -19.26 7.34 4.84
N ASP A 41 -18.31 6.64 5.48
CA ASP A 41 -17.01 7.19 5.82
C ASP A 41 -15.98 6.73 4.77
N PHE A 42 -15.42 7.68 4.05
CA PHE A 42 -14.45 7.38 3.00
C PHE A 42 -13.15 6.71 3.51
N ARG A 43 -12.92 6.75 4.82
CA ARG A 43 -11.76 6.11 5.45
C ARG A 43 -12.03 4.72 5.99
N SER A 44 -13.29 4.26 6.04
CA SER A 44 -13.66 3.08 6.82
C SER A 44 -12.86 1.82 6.45
N LEU A 45 -12.58 1.61 5.17
CA LEU A 45 -11.81 0.45 4.71
C LEU A 45 -10.32 0.55 5.08
N PHE A 46 -9.77 1.75 5.10
CA PHE A 46 -8.34 2.01 5.27
C PHE A 46 -7.97 2.37 6.70
N ASN A 47 -8.88 2.94 7.46
CA ASN A 47 -8.57 3.56 8.74
C ASN A 47 -8.01 2.57 9.75
N GLY A 48 -6.81 2.85 10.26
CA GLY A 48 -6.14 1.99 11.24
C GLY A 48 -5.60 0.68 10.69
N ARG A 49 -5.69 0.44 9.40
CA ARG A 49 -5.25 -0.81 8.78
C ARG A 49 -3.75 -0.79 8.50
N PRO A 50 -2.99 -1.80 8.96
CA PRO A 50 -1.58 -1.90 8.61
C PRO A 50 -1.39 -2.21 7.13
N ILE A 51 -0.59 -1.39 6.44
CA ILE A 51 -0.31 -1.55 5.02
C ILE A 51 1.19 -1.40 4.77
N ALA A 52 1.79 -2.40 4.13
CA ALA A 52 3.13 -2.31 3.59
C ALA A 52 3.06 -1.91 2.12
N ILE A 53 4.04 -1.16 1.65
CA ILE A 53 4.09 -0.72 0.26
C ILE A 53 5.40 -1.12 -0.40
N GLY A 54 5.33 -1.38 -1.70
CA GLY A 54 6.48 -1.77 -2.49
C GLY A 54 6.32 -1.40 -3.95
N THR A 55 7.45 -1.32 -4.64
CA THR A 55 7.50 -1.10 -6.09
C THR A 55 8.68 -1.83 -6.71
N HIS A 56 8.52 -2.22 -7.96
CA HIS A 56 9.64 -2.51 -8.86
C HIS A 56 9.50 -1.58 -10.06
N SER A 57 10.47 -0.69 -10.25
CA SER A 57 10.40 0.38 -11.23
C SER A 57 11.56 0.30 -12.21
N GLY A 58 11.33 0.70 -13.45
CA GLY A 58 12.41 0.89 -14.43
C GLY A 58 13.24 2.12 -14.16
N GLY A 59 12.70 3.08 -13.39
CA GLY A 59 13.41 4.27 -12.92
C GLY A 59 13.79 4.13 -11.46
N GLY A 60 13.68 5.23 -10.70
CA GLY A 60 14.06 5.25 -9.28
C GLY A 60 13.08 4.49 -8.40
N GLY A 61 11.79 4.71 -8.57
CA GLY A 61 10.73 4.09 -7.77
C GLY A 61 10.34 4.85 -6.51
N MET A 62 11.15 5.81 -6.07
CA MET A 62 10.86 6.53 -4.83
C MET A 62 9.60 7.37 -4.92
N GLU A 63 9.34 8.00 -6.07
CA GLU A 63 8.20 8.90 -6.22
C GLU A 63 6.86 8.17 -6.07
N VAL A 64 6.71 6.96 -6.62
CA VAL A 64 5.47 6.19 -6.46
C VAL A 64 5.28 5.76 -5.00
N LEU A 65 6.36 5.41 -4.31
CA LEU A 65 6.29 5.05 -2.89
C LEU A 65 5.87 6.23 -2.03
N VAL A 66 6.42 7.41 -2.28
CA VAL A 66 6.02 8.64 -1.58
C VAL A 66 4.56 8.95 -1.85
N SER A 67 4.11 8.85 -3.10
CA SER A 67 2.71 9.11 -3.49
C SER A 67 1.75 8.15 -2.80
N MET A 68 2.07 6.84 -2.78
CA MET A 68 1.25 5.86 -2.09
C MET A 68 1.19 6.14 -0.59
N ARG A 69 2.32 6.46 0.02
CA ARG A 69 2.39 6.75 1.46
C ARG A 69 1.53 7.95 1.83
N ILE A 70 1.59 9.00 1.04
CA ILE A 70 0.78 10.21 1.26
C ILE A 70 -0.71 9.86 1.17
N GLN A 71 -1.12 9.17 0.13
CA GLN A 71 -2.53 8.85 -0.11
C GLN A 71 -3.09 7.91 0.96
N LEU A 72 -2.37 6.85 1.27
CA LEU A 72 -2.81 5.87 2.28
C LEU A 72 -2.84 6.47 3.68
N THR A 73 -1.88 7.31 4.01
CA THR A 73 -1.85 8.02 5.30
C THR A 73 -3.03 8.99 5.40
N HIS A 74 -3.36 9.69 4.31
CA HIS A 74 -4.54 10.56 4.27
C HIS A 74 -5.83 9.78 4.58
N LEU A 75 -5.91 8.53 4.13
CA LEU A 75 -7.05 7.66 4.38
C LEU A 75 -7.02 6.99 5.77
N GLY A 76 -6.03 7.30 6.58
CA GLY A 76 -5.93 6.79 7.95
C GLY A 76 -5.21 5.47 8.12
N ALA A 77 -4.60 4.93 7.07
CA ALA A 77 -3.86 3.68 7.16
C ALA A 77 -2.59 3.83 8.01
N GLU A 78 -2.21 2.73 8.66
CA GLU A 78 -0.95 2.60 9.38
C GLU A 78 0.10 2.03 8.42
N VAL A 79 0.75 2.91 7.66
CA VAL A 79 1.72 2.50 6.65
C VAL A 79 3.04 2.10 7.32
N ILE A 80 3.51 0.89 7.03
CA ILE A 80 4.75 0.36 7.61
C ILE A 80 5.91 1.27 7.20
N GLY A 81 6.77 1.61 8.17
CA GLY A 81 7.88 2.54 7.93
C GLY A 81 8.87 2.05 6.89
N ARG A 82 9.21 0.76 6.91
CA ARG A 82 10.08 0.17 5.88
C ARG A 82 9.27 -0.20 4.65
N GLN A 83 9.74 0.21 3.48
CA GLN A 83 9.10 -0.07 2.20
C GLN A 83 10.06 -0.84 1.28
N LEU A 84 9.52 -1.49 0.24
CA LEU A 84 10.31 -2.20 -0.75
C LEU A 84 10.54 -1.31 -1.97
N LEU A 85 11.79 -0.89 -2.15
CA LEU A 85 12.22 -0.19 -3.35
C LEU A 85 13.09 -1.14 -4.16
N SER A 86 12.59 -1.53 -5.33
CA SER A 86 13.29 -2.41 -6.26
C SER A 86 13.35 -1.75 -7.63
N ASN A 87 14.50 -1.82 -8.29
CA ASN A 87 14.66 -1.35 -9.66
C ASN A 87 15.73 -2.19 -10.37
N PHE A 88 15.97 -1.91 -11.65
CA PHE A 88 16.91 -2.71 -12.43
C PHE A 88 18.34 -2.59 -11.93
N SER A 89 18.73 -1.41 -11.40
CA SER A 89 20.07 -1.19 -10.86
C SER A 89 20.26 -1.87 -9.50
N LYS A 90 19.20 -1.95 -8.71
CA LYS A 90 19.22 -2.52 -7.37
C LYS A 90 17.93 -3.29 -7.10
N PRO A 91 17.83 -4.55 -7.58
CA PRO A 91 16.68 -5.38 -7.32
C PRO A 91 16.51 -5.65 -5.83
N ALA A 92 15.26 -5.82 -5.40
CA ALA A 92 14.96 -6.19 -4.01
C ALA A 92 15.56 -7.55 -3.67
N LYS A 93 16.15 -7.65 -2.48
CA LYS A 93 16.70 -8.90 -1.98
C LYS A 93 15.65 -9.64 -1.17
N ASP A 94 15.75 -10.97 -1.12
CA ASP A 94 14.84 -11.81 -0.36
C ASP A 94 14.78 -11.39 1.12
N GLU A 95 15.93 -11.05 1.72
CA GLU A 95 15.98 -10.60 3.11
C GLU A 95 15.18 -9.33 3.33
N SER A 96 15.18 -8.42 2.36
CA SER A 96 14.42 -7.17 2.45
C SER A 96 12.92 -7.43 2.36
N ILE A 97 12.51 -8.33 1.46
CA ILE A 97 11.11 -8.74 1.32
C ILE A 97 10.64 -9.40 2.61
N ASP A 98 11.41 -10.34 3.13
CA ASP A 98 11.09 -11.04 4.37
C ASP A 98 10.95 -10.08 5.55
N ASP A 99 11.84 -9.09 5.65
CA ASP A 99 11.78 -8.12 6.75
C ASP A 99 10.54 -7.24 6.68
N VAL A 100 10.18 -6.76 5.49
CA VAL A 100 8.96 -5.93 5.33
C VAL A 100 7.72 -6.74 5.69
N VAL A 101 7.62 -7.97 5.20
CA VAL A 101 6.49 -8.85 5.50
C VAL A 101 6.42 -9.16 7.00
N LYS A 102 7.57 -9.43 7.62
CA LYS A 102 7.65 -9.71 9.06
C LYS A 102 7.17 -8.53 9.89
N ARG A 103 7.57 -7.31 9.52
CA ARG A 103 7.12 -6.09 10.20
C ARG A 103 5.62 -5.90 10.05
N LEU A 104 5.08 -6.15 8.87
CA LEU A 104 3.65 -6.06 8.61
C LEU A 104 2.87 -7.05 9.47
N LEU A 105 3.32 -8.30 9.54
CA LEU A 105 2.63 -9.36 10.28
C LEU A 105 2.60 -9.12 11.79
N GLN A 106 3.48 -8.30 12.33
CA GLN A 106 3.50 -7.97 13.75
C GLN A 106 2.58 -6.80 14.12
N ARG A 107 1.98 -6.14 13.13
CA ARG A 107 1.07 -5.03 13.37
C ARG A 107 -0.37 -5.53 13.47
N GLN A 108 -1.14 -4.91 14.35
CA GLN A 108 -2.56 -5.17 14.49
C GLN A 108 -3.35 -3.97 13.99
N PRO A 109 -4.51 -4.17 13.36
CA PRO A 109 -5.40 -3.06 13.05
C PRO A 109 -5.77 -2.28 14.31
N LEU A 110 -5.86 -0.97 14.20
CA LEU A 110 -6.33 -0.15 15.32
C LEU A 110 -7.82 -0.38 15.54
N ALA A 111 -8.25 -0.32 16.79
CA ALA A 111 -9.65 -0.43 17.16
C ALA A 111 -10.28 0.97 17.15
N LEU A 112 -10.67 1.41 15.97
CA LEU A 112 -11.21 2.76 15.77
C LEU A 112 -12.72 2.74 15.49
#